data_eed3e2a62375f7e1d1f529240c78bc62
#
_entry.id   eed3e2a62375f7e1d1f529240c78bc62
#
_cell.length_a   1.000
_cell.length_b   1.000
_cell.length_c   1.000
_cell.angle_alpha   90.00
_cell.angle_beta   90.00
_cell.angle_gamma   90.00
#
_symmetry.space_group_name_H-M   'P 1'
#
loop_
_entity.id
_entity.type
_entity.pdbx_description
1 polymer ?
#
loop_
_entity_poly.entity_id
_entity_poly.type
_entity_poly.pdbx_seq_one_letter_code
_entity_poly.pdbx_strand_id
1 'polypeptide(L)'
;MRQTKALIQRIRHINTQIQHVELGIEEDLSDIKPGQSLLIRQDEAWHPYLREHWWPVLIGSQKLIVERPAGLKYEPGNFINVLGPVGTFFRFRRNLRHMLLLAYDTLPTPLLSMIPMLIANQTSITLVLLGTASSYKTEHLPAQVEVLHGTGDLEWDNRVMTVGLADQVFAVVRPDDEILRFSKIWHMLGDLRAEIPSNYLFGMFQPVQPCGAGACHACMVRLTQGTALSCTDGPTFDLTQVKL
;
A
#
# COMPACT_ATOMS: atom_id res chain seq x y z
N MET A 1 4.16 17.78 4.66
CA MET A 1 2.82 17.70 4.04
C MET A 1 2.45 19.08 3.55
N ARG A 2 2.01 19.21 2.31
CA ARG A 2 1.62 20.47 1.65
C ARG A 2 0.30 20.27 0.90
N GLN A 3 -0.43 21.35 0.67
CA GLN A 3 -1.59 21.34 -0.20
C GLN A 3 -1.20 21.98 -1.53
N THR A 4 -1.40 21.25 -2.62
CA THR A 4 -1.09 21.69 -3.98
C THR A 4 -2.14 21.19 -4.95
N LYS A 5 -1.98 21.51 -6.23
CA LYS A 5 -2.79 20.94 -7.31
C LYS A 5 -1.93 20.04 -8.17
N ALA A 6 -2.50 18.95 -8.64
CA ALA A 6 -1.88 18.09 -9.63
C ALA A 6 -2.73 18.05 -10.89
N LEU A 7 -2.08 18.10 -12.05
CA LEU A 7 -2.73 17.99 -13.35
C LEU A 7 -2.92 16.52 -13.70
N ILE A 8 -4.12 16.11 -14.06
CA ILE A 8 -4.35 14.81 -14.70
C ILE A 8 -3.81 14.89 -16.12
N GLN A 9 -2.65 14.27 -16.36
CA GLN A 9 -1.99 14.33 -17.66
C GLN A 9 -2.51 13.26 -18.62
N ARG A 10 -2.77 12.07 -18.09
CA ARG A 10 -3.16 10.91 -18.89
C ARG A 10 -3.95 9.90 -18.11
N ILE A 11 -4.86 9.23 -18.79
CA ILE A 11 -5.59 8.07 -18.28
C ILE A 11 -5.30 6.87 -19.18
N ARG A 12 -4.96 5.74 -18.59
CA ARG A 12 -4.73 4.50 -19.30
C ARG A 12 -5.56 3.40 -18.67
N HIS A 13 -6.54 2.89 -19.39
CA HIS A 13 -7.24 1.68 -18.99
C HIS A 13 -6.28 0.49 -19.05
N ILE A 14 -6.07 -0.17 -17.94
CA ILE A 14 -5.17 -1.32 -17.80
C ILE A 14 -5.96 -2.60 -18.11
N ASN A 15 -7.12 -2.73 -17.49
CA ASN A 15 -8.05 -3.84 -17.71
C ASN A 15 -9.48 -3.40 -17.33
N THR A 16 -10.41 -4.34 -17.23
CA THR A 16 -11.80 -4.06 -16.89
C THR A 16 -12.02 -3.60 -15.44
N GLN A 17 -11.05 -3.79 -14.56
CA GLN A 17 -11.15 -3.46 -13.13
C GLN A 17 -10.46 -2.14 -12.80
N ILE A 18 -9.31 -1.86 -13.42
CA ILE A 18 -8.44 -0.77 -13.05
C ILE A 18 -8.01 0.09 -14.23
N GLN A 19 -7.75 1.33 -13.92
CA GLN A 19 -7.11 2.31 -14.78
C GLN A 19 -5.96 2.99 -14.04
N HIS A 20 -4.95 3.40 -14.76
CA HIS A 20 -3.87 4.23 -14.27
C HIS A 20 -4.18 5.70 -14.59
N VAL A 21 -4.12 6.54 -13.58
CA VAL A 21 -4.21 7.99 -13.70
C VAL A 21 -2.82 8.56 -13.49
N GLU A 22 -2.28 9.18 -14.52
CA GLU A 22 -0.98 9.85 -14.49
C GLU A 22 -1.17 11.30 -14.06
N LEU A 23 -0.54 11.65 -12.94
CA LEU A 23 -0.59 12.98 -12.35
C LEU A 23 0.75 13.69 -12.62
N GLY A 24 0.69 14.85 -13.24
CA GLY A 24 1.81 15.79 -13.25
C GLY A 24 1.95 16.43 -11.87
N ILE A 25 3.16 16.37 -11.32
CA ILE A 25 3.44 16.90 -9.99
C ILE A 25 4.41 18.08 -10.07
N GLU A 26 4.19 19.05 -9.21
CA GLU A 26 5.11 20.14 -8.97
C GLU A 26 6.22 19.72 -8.00
N GLU A 27 7.25 20.56 -7.82
CA GLU A 27 8.39 20.32 -6.91
C GLU A 27 7.95 19.91 -5.50
N ASP A 28 6.83 20.42 -5.02
CA ASP A 28 6.28 20.13 -3.69
C ASP A 28 5.94 18.66 -3.44
N LEU A 29 5.74 17.85 -4.47
CA LEU A 29 5.46 16.42 -4.40
C LEU A 29 6.59 15.56 -4.97
N SER A 30 7.68 16.16 -5.46
CA SER A 30 8.80 15.44 -6.06
C SER A 30 9.53 14.51 -5.09
N ASP A 31 9.46 14.81 -3.79
CA ASP A 31 10.12 14.04 -2.73
C ASP A 31 9.27 12.88 -2.18
N ILE A 32 8.10 12.61 -2.76
CA ILE A 32 7.28 11.47 -2.34
C ILE A 32 8.05 10.15 -2.52
N LYS A 33 7.94 9.26 -1.54
CA LYS A 33 8.66 7.98 -1.51
C LYS A 33 7.68 6.81 -1.44
N PRO A 34 8.08 5.61 -1.87
CA PRO A 34 7.27 4.40 -1.70
C PRO A 34 6.82 4.22 -0.25
N GLY A 35 5.53 3.95 -0.05
CA GLY A 35 4.89 3.88 1.27
C GLY A 35 4.11 5.12 1.66
N GLN A 36 4.42 6.27 1.07
CA GLN A 36 3.66 7.49 1.26
C GLN A 36 2.47 7.56 0.30
N SER A 37 1.46 8.29 0.69
CA SER A 37 0.20 8.43 -0.03
C SER A 37 -0.22 9.88 -0.19
N LEU A 38 -1.33 10.07 -0.88
CA LEU A 38 -1.95 11.36 -1.15
C LEU A 38 -3.41 11.34 -0.68
N LEU A 39 -3.87 12.46 -0.15
CA LEU A 39 -5.28 12.71 0.10
C LEU A 39 -5.82 13.65 -0.97
N ILE A 40 -6.73 13.13 -1.79
CA ILE A 40 -7.20 13.77 -3.02
C ILE A 40 -8.63 14.25 -2.87
N ARG A 41 -8.92 15.39 -3.47
CA ARG A 41 -10.25 15.90 -3.71
C ARG A 41 -10.32 16.49 -5.11
N GLN A 42 -11.43 16.30 -5.81
CA GLN A 42 -11.67 17.00 -7.06
C GLN A 42 -11.59 18.51 -6.81
N ASP A 43 -11.02 19.25 -7.75
CA ASP A 43 -10.93 20.69 -7.62
C ASP A 43 -12.33 21.30 -7.56
N GLU A 44 -12.49 22.31 -6.69
CA GLU A 44 -13.76 23.03 -6.44
C GLU A 44 -14.91 22.18 -5.84
N ALA A 45 -14.74 20.87 -5.68
CA ALA A 45 -15.74 20.02 -5.04
C ALA A 45 -15.59 20.02 -3.52
N TRP A 46 -16.67 20.36 -2.79
CA TRP A 46 -16.73 20.21 -1.33
C TRP A 46 -17.38 18.90 -0.90
N HIS A 47 -17.90 18.14 -1.84
CA HIS A 47 -18.53 16.87 -1.56
C HIS A 47 -17.91 15.75 -2.46
N PRO A 48 -17.44 14.63 -1.87
CA PRO A 48 -17.43 14.33 -0.44
C PRO A 48 -16.47 15.22 0.35
N TYR A 49 -16.83 15.54 1.60
CA TYR A 49 -16.02 16.39 2.48
C TYR A 49 -14.65 15.76 2.78
N LEU A 50 -14.63 14.45 3.03
CA LEU A 50 -13.39 13.70 3.25
C LEU A 50 -12.67 13.47 1.92
N ARG A 51 -11.36 13.70 1.93
CA ARG A 51 -10.49 13.41 0.79
C ARG A 51 -10.39 11.91 0.57
N GLU A 52 -10.29 11.49 -0.67
CA GLU A 52 -9.97 10.11 -1.02
C GLU A 52 -8.49 9.82 -0.79
N HIS A 53 -8.19 8.63 -0.29
CA HIS A 53 -6.83 8.16 -0.07
C HIS A 53 -6.31 7.47 -1.33
N TRP A 54 -5.27 8.04 -1.96
CA TRP A 54 -4.67 7.53 -3.18
C TRP A 54 -3.24 7.08 -2.94
N TRP A 55 -2.95 5.86 -3.41
CA TRP A 55 -1.63 5.26 -3.33
C TRP A 55 -0.94 5.33 -4.69
N PRO A 56 0.23 6.00 -4.81
CA PRO A 56 1.05 5.89 -6.00
C PRO A 56 1.51 4.45 -6.19
N VAL A 57 1.40 3.95 -7.42
CA VAL A 57 1.95 2.65 -7.83
C VAL A 57 3.28 2.81 -8.56
N LEU A 58 3.52 4.00 -9.11
CA LEU A 58 4.80 4.39 -9.70
C LEU A 58 5.09 5.85 -9.38
N ILE A 59 6.33 6.09 -8.98
CA ILE A 59 6.84 7.40 -8.60
C ILE A 59 7.97 7.77 -9.54
N GLY A 60 7.79 8.83 -10.32
CA GLY A 60 8.79 9.43 -11.20
C GLY A 60 9.14 10.85 -10.76
N SER A 61 10.12 11.46 -11.39
CA SER A 61 10.64 12.79 -11.01
C SER A 61 9.62 13.93 -11.17
N GLN A 62 8.73 13.84 -12.15
CA GLN A 62 7.73 14.88 -12.44
C GLN A 62 6.30 14.32 -12.56
N LYS A 63 6.13 13.04 -12.24
CA LYS A 63 4.85 12.37 -12.38
C LYS A 63 4.65 11.27 -11.37
N LEU A 64 3.40 11.08 -11.00
CA LEU A 64 2.94 9.94 -10.21
C LEU A 64 1.91 9.16 -11.03
N ILE A 65 1.93 7.84 -10.92
CA ILE A 65 0.86 6.99 -11.43
C ILE A 65 0.12 6.41 -10.24
N VAL A 66 -1.18 6.58 -10.23
CA VAL A 66 -2.07 5.99 -9.24
C VAL A 66 -3.03 5.02 -9.91
N GLU A 67 -3.34 3.96 -9.22
CA GLU A 67 -4.31 2.96 -9.64
C GLU A 67 -5.70 3.33 -9.13
N ARG A 68 -6.70 3.34 -10.05
CA ARG A 68 -8.09 3.68 -9.70
C ARG A 68 -9.05 2.69 -10.37
N PRO A 69 -10.26 2.48 -9.80
CA PRO A 69 -11.28 1.67 -10.45
C PRO A 69 -11.59 2.17 -11.87
N ALA A 70 -11.69 1.26 -12.84
CA ALA A 70 -11.94 1.59 -14.24
C ALA A 70 -13.30 2.28 -14.48
N GLY A 71 -14.27 2.05 -13.60
CA GLY A 71 -15.61 2.69 -13.68
C GLY A 71 -15.66 4.15 -13.27
N LEU A 72 -14.59 4.70 -12.66
CA LEU A 72 -14.53 6.11 -12.29
C LEU A 72 -14.08 6.97 -13.47
N LYS A 73 -14.73 8.12 -13.65
CA LYS A 73 -14.42 9.06 -14.73
C LYS A 73 -13.43 10.11 -14.25
N TYR A 74 -12.33 10.23 -14.95
CA TYR A 74 -11.36 11.29 -14.83
C TYR A 74 -11.13 11.89 -16.22
N GLU A 75 -10.74 13.14 -16.30
CA GLU A 75 -10.52 13.83 -17.57
C GLU A 75 -9.11 14.41 -17.60
N PRO A 76 -8.29 14.07 -18.62
CA PRO A 76 -7.00 14.73 -18.85
C PRO A 76 -7.20 16.24 -19.04
N GLY A 77 -6.30 17.03 -18.45
CA GLY A 77 -6.40 18.49 -18.43
C GLY A 77 -7.07 19.05 -17.17
N ASN A 78 -7.77 18.25 -16.41
CA ASN A 78 -8.36 18.69 -15.15
C ASN A 78 -7.34 18.68 -14.01
N PHE A 79 -7.50 19.64 -13.10
CA PHE A 79 -6.73 19.68 -11.86
C PHE A 79 -7.47 18.95 -10.74
N ILE A 80 -6.70 18.33 -9.87
CA ILE A 80 -7.17 17.79 -8.60
C ILE A 80 -6.41 18.44 -7.45
N ASN A 81 -7.11 18.63 -6.33
CA ASN A 81 -6.51 19.17 -5.12
C ASN A 81 -5.86 18.03 -4.34
N VAL A 82 -4.58 18.18 -4.06
CA VAL A 82 -3.72 17.17 -3.43
C VAL A 82 -3.24 17.68 -2.08
N LEU A 83 -3.38 16.87 -1.05
CA LEU A 83 -2.75 17.05 0.24
C LEU A 83 -1.77 15.89 0.45
N GLY A 84 -0.49 16.20 0.54
CA GLY A 84 0.55 15.17 0.68
C GLY A 84 1.97 15.72 0.71
N PRO A 85 2.98 14.86 0.69
CA PRO A 85 2.87 13.42 0.96
C PRO A 85 2.41 13.14 2.38
N VAL A 86 1.68 12.04 2.59
CA VAL A 86 1.14 11.59 3.87
C VAL A 86 1.79 10.27 4.27
N GLY A 87 2.16 10.14 5.52
CA GLY A 87 2.82 8.96 6.06
C GLY A 87 4.33 8.94 5.86
N THR A 88 4.94 7.84 6.29
CA THR A 88 6.37 7.57 6.16
C THR A 88 6.63 6.57 5.02
N PHE A 89 7.87 6.50 4.58
CA PHE A 89 8.27 5.53 3.56
C PHE A 89 8.49 4.14 4.15
N PHE A 90 8.45 3.10 3.30
CA PHE A 90 8.71 1.73 3.68
C PHE A 90 10.11 1.56 4.28
N ARG A 91 10.20 0.75 5.32
CA ARG A 91 11.46 0.40 5.98
C ARG A 91 11.88 -1.00 5.57
N PHE A 92 13.03 -1.11 4.93
CA PHE A 92 13.55 -2.38 4.47
C PHE A 92 14.71 -2.88 5.34
N ARG A 93 14.78 -4.20 5.50
CA ARG A 93 15.93 -4.86 6.14
C ARG A 93 17.17 -4.72 5.26
N ARG A 94 18.34 -4.68 5.88
CA ARG A 94 19.60 -4.76 5.15
C ARG A 94 19.75 -6.15 4.50
N ASN A 95 20.36 -6.21 3.32
CA ASN A 95 20.61 -7.45 2.57
C ASN A 95 19.31 -8.24 2.26
N LEU A 96 18.22 -7.56 1.94
CA LEU A 96 16.96 -8.13 1.55
C LEU A 96 17.10 -8.89 0.22
N ARG A 97 16.83 -10.19 0.21
CA ARG A 97 16.88 -11.06 -0.98
C ARG A 97 15.49 -11.47 -1.44
N HIS A 98 14.59 -11.74 -0.51
CA HIS A 98 13.26 -12.25 -0.78
C HIS A 98 12.22 -11.41 -0.03
N MET A 99 11.37 -10.72 -0.80
CA MET A 99 10.24 -9.94 -0.29
C MET A 99 8.95 -10.71 -0.52
N LEU A 100 8.17 -10.90 0.53
CA LEU A 100 6.83 -11.43 0.45
C LEU A 100 5.80 -10.30 0.66
N LEU A 101 4.94 -10.11 -0.33
CA LEU A 101 3.84 -9.15 -0.31
C LEU A 101 2.52 -9.92 -0.18
N LEU A 102 1.71 -9.59 0.82
CA LEU A 102 0.42 -10.23 1.06
C LEU A 102 -0.71 -9.20 0.89
N ALA A 103 -1.66 -9.47 0.01
CA ALA A 103 -2.91 -8.72 -0.06
C ALA A 103 -4.06 -9.65 0.34
N TYR A 104 -4.73 -9.34 1.46
CA TYR A 104 -5.79 -10.19 2.01
C TYR A 104 -7.14 -9.47 1.99
N ASP A 105 -8.05 -9.95 1.15
CA ASP A 105 -9.38 -9.40 0.90
C ASP A 105 -9.39 -7.92 0.44
N THR A 106 -8.29 -7.43 -0.11
CA THR A 106 -8.14 -6.06 -0.60
C THR A 106 -7.18 -6.01 -1.79
N LEU A 107 -7.18 -4.90 -2.52
CA LEU A 107 -6.25 -4.70 -3.62
C LEU A 107 -4.82 -4.54 -3.12
N PRO A 108 -3.81 -5.05 -3.85
CA PRO A 108 -2.38 -4.89 -3.50
C PRO A 108 -1.85 -3.48 -3.76
N THR A 109 -2.64 -2.58 -4.34
CA THR A 109 -2.25 -1.23 -4.79
C THR A 109 -1.35 -0.47 -3.81
N PRO A 110 -1.60 -0.47 -2.47
CA PRO A 110 -0.73 0.25 -1.54
C PRO A 110 0.71 -0.28 -1.47
N LEU A 111 0.94 -1.55 -1.85
CA LEU A 111 2.25 -2.20 -1.83
C LEU A 111 3.02 -2.05 -3.15
N LEU A 112 2.35 -1.73 -4.26
CA LEU A 112 2.95 -1.79 -5.59
C LEU A 112 4.08 -0.79 -5.80
N SER A 113 4.06 0.36 -5.12
CA SER A 113 5.09 1.40 -5.27
C SER A 113 6.49 0.96 -4.86
N MET A 114 6.64 -0.12 -4.07
CA MET A 114 7.95 -0.65 -3.69
C MET A 114 8.58 -1.54 -4.76
N ILE A 115 7.78 -2.12 -5.68
CA ILE A 115 8.22 -3.10 -6.66
C ILE A 115 9.37 -2.59 -7.54
N PRO A 116 9.32 -1.39 -8.14
CA PRO A 116 10.42 -0.90 -8.98
C PRO A 116 11.76 -0.84 -8.25
N MET A 117 11.74 -0.41 -6.99
CA MET A 117 12.96 -0.33 -6.17
C MET A 117 13.48 -1.72 -5.80
N LEU A 118 12.61 -2.65 -5.45
CA LEU A 118 12.99 -4.03 -5.13
C LEU A 118 13.63 -4.73 -6.34
N ILE A 119 13.06 -4.53 -7.55
CA ILE A 119 13.63 -5.05 -8.79
C ILE A 119 15.02 -4.43 -9.05
N ALA A 120 15.16 -3.11 -8.90
CA ALA A 120 16.45 -2.44 -9.07
C ALA A 120 17.54 -2.96 -8.11
N ASN A 121 17.13 -3.40 -6.92
CA ASN A 121 18.01 -4.00 -5.91
C ASN A 121 18.18 -5.53 -6.07
N GLN A 122 17.67 -6.11 -7.16
CA GLN A 122 17.73 -7.55 -7.45
C GLN A 122 17.08 -8.42 -6.33
N THR A 123 16.07 -7.88 -5.65
CA THR A 123 15.29 -8.60 -4.65
C THR A 123 14.22 -9.44 -5.35
N SER A 124 14.13 -10.73 -5.03
CA SER A 124 13.04 -11.60 -5.47
C SER A 124 11.74 -11.16 -4.79
N ILE A 125 10.66 -11.07 -5.56
CA ILE A 125 9.36 -10.57 -5.09
C ILE A 125 8.31 -11.63 -5.34
N THR A 126 7.64 -12.07 -4.28
CA THR A 126 6.45 -12.91 -4.36
C THR A 126 5.26 -12.11 -3.84
N LEU A 127 4.25 -11.92 -4.68
CA LEU A 127 2.97 -11.29 -4.33
C LEU A 127 1.91 -12.39 -4.18
N VAL A 128 1.35 -12.53 -2.99
CA VAL A 128 0.27 -13.48 -2.71
C VAL A 128 -1.05 -12.73 -2.57
N LEU A 129 -2.02 -13.09 -3.39
CA LEU A 129 -3.36 -12.54 -3.42
C LEU A 129 -4.33 -13.50 -2.75
N LEU A 130 -4.90 -13.12 -1.60
CA LEU A 130 -5.69 -13.97 -0.72
C LEU A 130 -7.15 -13.56 -0.66
N GLY A 131 -8.04 -14.53 -0.67
CA GLY A 131 -9.48 -14.28 -0.61
C GLY A 131 -9.97 -13.47 -1.80
N THR A 132 -10.67 -12.37 -1.57
CA THR A 132 -11.20 -11.50 -2.64
C THR A 132 -10.11 -10.81 -3.46
N ALA A 133 -8.90 -10.66 -2.92
CA ALA A 133 -7.75 -10.13 -3.66
C ALA A 133 -7.36 -11.02 -4.85
N SER A 134 -7.66 -12.33 -4.83
CA SER A 134 -7.36 -13.27 -5.92
C SER A 134 -8.03 -12.89 -7.25
N SER A 135 -9.04 -12.03 -7.24
CA SER A 135 -9.68 -11.50 -8.44
C SER A 135 -8.92 -10.33 -9.09
N TYR A 136 -7.89 -9.80 -8.45
CA TYR A 136 -7.06 -8.73 -9.00
C TYR A 136 -6.28 -9.21 -10.21
N LYS A 137 -6.37 -8.49 -11.31
CA LYS A 137 -5.71 -8.82 -12.57
C LYS A 137 -4.29 -8.28 -12.59
N THR A 138 -3.32 -9.15 -12.80
CA THR A 138 -1.88 -8.88 -12.59
C THR A 138 -1.07 -8.75 -13.87
N GLU A 139 -1.68 -8.81 -15.05
CA GLU A 139 -0.99 -8.84 -16.36
C GLU A 139 -0.13 -7.59 -16.62
N HIS A 140 -0.37 -6.51 -15.89
CA HIS A 140 0.38 -5.25 -15.99
C HIS A 140 1.57 -5.15 -15.02
N LEU A 141 1.69 -6.10 -14.10
CA LEU A 141 2.83 -6.15 -13.17
C LEU A 141 4.10 -6.59 -13.92
N PRO A 142 5.29 -6.15 -13.45
CA PRO A 142 6.56 -6.61 -14.01
C PRO A 142 6.69 -8.14 -13.94
N ALA A 143 7.25 -8.74 -15.01
CA ALA A 143 7.44 -10.20 -15.10
C ALA A 143 8.35 -10.79 -14.01
N GLN A 144 9.11 -9.94 -13.31
CA GLN A 144 9.96 -10.32 -12.17
C GLN A 144 9.19 -10.56 -10.88
N VAL A 145 7.89 -10.21 -10.84
CA VAL A 145 7.03 -10.46 -9.69
C VAL A 145 6.37 -11.82 -9.86
N GLU A 146 6.71 -12.75 -8.99
CA GLU A 146 5.98 -14.00 -8.88
C GLU A 146 4.61 -13.72 -8.23
N VAL A 147 3.53 -14.14 -8.87
CA VAL A 147 2.17 -13.96 -8.34
C VAL A 147 1.58 -15.31 -7.99
N LEU A 148 1.15 -15.44 -6.74
CA LEU A 148 0.46 -16.61 -6.22
C LEU A 148 -0.96 -16.22 -5.77
N HIS A 149 -1.89 -17.14 -5.96
CA HIS A 149 -3.29 -16.96 -5.55
C HIS A 149 -3.62 -17.91 -4.41
N GLY A 150 -4.37 -17.42 -3.44
CA GLY A 150 -4.77 -18.23 -2.30
C GLY A 150 -6.20 -17.95 -1.83
N THR A 151 -6.60 -18.71 -0.83
CA THR A 151 -7.94 -18.69 -0.27
C THR A 151 -8.11 -17.64 0.84
N GLY A 152 -9.35 -17.41 1.26
CA GLY A 152 -9.66 -16.59 2.43
C GLY A 152 -9.16 -17.18 3.78
N ASP A 153 -8.81 -18.46 3.76
CA ASP A 153 -8.25 -19.17 4.93
C ASP A 153 -6.70 -19.10 4.98
N LEU A 154 -6.11 -18.18 4.20
CA LEU A 154 -4.66 -17.95 4.11
C LEU A 154 -3.87 -19.17 3.61
N GLU A 155 -4.47 -19.97 2.71
CA GLU A 155 -3.85 -21.12 2.06
C GLU A 155 -3.48 -20.79 0.62
N TRP A 156 -2.24 -21.12 0.20
CA TRP A 156 -1.76 -21.03 -1.18
C TRP A 156 -0.68 -22.10 -1.45
N ASP A 157 -0.41 -22.36 -2.71
CA ASP A 157 0.58 -23.35 -3.13
C ASP A 157 1.99 -22.98 -2.65
N ASN A 158 2.70 -23.95 -2.10
CA ASN A 158 4.06 -23.78 -1.59
C ASN A 158 4.18 -22.77 -0.42
N ARG A 159 3.10 -22.53 0.35
CA ARG A 159 3.07 -21.57 1.45
C ARG A 159 4.24 -21.71 2.42
N VAL A 160 4.57 -22.93 2.84
CA VAL A 160 5.66 -23.20 3.77
C VAL A 160 7.01 -22.71 3.21
N MET A 161 7.28 -23.02 1.95
CA MET A 161 8.50 -22.60 1.28
C MET A 161 8.54 -21.09 1.07
N THR A 162 7.45 -20.50 0.59
CA THR A 162 7.35 -19.06 0.35
C THR A 162 7.59 -18.25 1.62
N VAL A 163 6.96 -18.64 2.74
CA VAL A 163 7.15 -18.00 4.04
C VAL A 163 8.55 -18.27 4.59
N GLY A 164 9.07 -19.48 4.41
CA GLY A 164 10.41 -19.86 4.87
C GLY A 164 11.54 -19.06 4.21
N LEU A 165 11.40 -18.76 2.92
CA LEU A 165 12.39 -17.99 2.15
C LEU A 165 12.31 -16.48 2.40
N ALA A 166 11.16 -15.95 2.82
CA ALA A 166 10.96 -14.51 2.97
C ALA A 166 11.88 -13.92 4.05
N ASP A 167 12.66 -12.91 3.68
CA ASP A 167 13.45 -12.09 4.62
C ASP A 167 12.60 -11.03 5.30
N GLN A 168 11.55 -10.54 4.60
CA GLN A 168 10.63 -9.52 5.10
C GLN A 168 9.27 -9.67 4.42
N VAL A 169 8.22 -9.37 5.17
CA VAL A 169 6.83 -9.46 4.74
C VAL A 169 6.14 -8.12 4.90
N PHE A 170 5.43 -7.66 3.87
CA PHE A 170 4.48 -6.56 3.97
C PHE A 170 3.09 -7.09 3.66
N ALA A 171 2.16 -6.81 4.54
CA ALA A 171 0.76 -7.21 4.39
C ALA A 171 -0.15 -6.00 4.33
N VAL A 172 -1.11 -6.04 3.41
CA VAL A 172 -2.26 -5.14 3.35
C VAL A 172 -3.53 -5.96 3.46
N VAL A 173 -4.47 -5.47 4.26
CA VAL A 173 -5.73 -6.16 4.51
C VAL A 173 -6.91 -5.22 4.30
N ARG A 174 -8.11 -5.76 4.19
CA ARG A 174 -9.33 -4.95 4.05
C ARG A 174 -9.53 -4.04 5.27
N PRO A 175 -9.79 -2.74 5.08
CA PRO A 175 -9.75 -1.73 6.14
C PRO A 175 -10.81 -1.88 7.24
N ASP A 176 -11.92 -2.58 6.96
CA ASP A 176 -13.05 -2.71 7.90
C ASP A 176 -12.74 -3.54 9.16
N ASP A 177 -11.66 -4.34 9.12
CA ASP A 177 -11.34 -5.29 10.20
C ASP A 177 -9.83 -5.60 10.27
N GLU A 178 -9.01 -4.53 10.18
CA GLU A 178 -7.55 -4.66 10.01
C GLU A 178 -6.90 -5.47 11.14
N ILE A 179 -7.25 -5.19 12.39
CA ILE A 179 -6.63 -5.85 13.56
C ILE A 179 -6.88 -7.36 13.53
N LEU A 180 -8.13 -7.78 13.31
CA LEU A 180 -8.47 -9.21 13.24
C LEU A 180 -7.74 -9.91 12.08
N ARG A 181 -7.66 -9.25 10.91
CA ARG A 181 -7.00 -9.82 9.73
C ARG A 181 -5.48 -9.89 9.90
N PHE A 182 -4.86 -8.87 10.48
CA PHE A 182 -3.44 -8.92 10.81
C PHE A 182 -3.15 -9.98 11.88
N SER A 183 -4.03 -10.16 12.86
CA SER A 183 -3.92 -11.24 13.83
C SER A 183 -3.93 -12.62 13.16
N LYS A 184 -4.82 -12.85 12.18
CA LYS A 184 -4.83 -14.10 11.40
C LYS A 184 -3.51 -14.32 10.64
N ILE A 185 -2.98 -13.29 9.96
CA ILE A 185 -1.69 -13.38 9.28
C ILE A 185 -0.57 -13.64 10.28
N TRP A 186 -0.58 -12.98 11.43
CA TRP A 186 0.38 -13.19 12.51
C TRP A 186 0.42 -14.64 12.96
N HIS A 187 -0.75 -15.22 13.27
CA HIS A 187 -0.85 -16.62 13.70
C HIS A 187 -0.41 -17.58 12.60
N MET A 188 -0.88 -17.38 11.37
CA MET A 188 -0.47 -18.21 10.23
C MET A 188 1.05 -18.22 10.04
N LEU A 189 1.71 -17.07 10.14
CA LEU A 189 3.18 -17.00 10.04
C LEU A 189 3.87 -17.63 11.25
N GLY A 190 3.30 -17.49 12.46
CA GLY A 190 3.79 -18.13 13.69
C GLY A 190 3.74 -19.65 13.64
N ASP A 191 2.73 -20.22 12.97
CA ASP A 191 2.63 -21.68 12.75
C ASP A 191 3.69 -22.21 11.77
N LEU A 192 4.20 -21.36 10.88
CA LEU A 192 5.16 -21.73 9.82
C LEU A 192 6.60 -21.37 10.15
N ARG A 193 6.83 -20.55 11.16
CA ARG A 193 8.17 -20.07 11.55
C ARG A 193 8.36 -20.22 13.05
N ALA A 194 9.55 -20.64 13.45
CA ALA A 194 9.90 -20.74 14.86
C ALA A 194 9.84 -19.37 15.59
N GLU A 195 10.09 -18.27 14.87
CA GLU A 195 10.10 -16.92 15.43
C GLU A 195 9.71 -15.89 14.36
N ILE A 196 8.97 -14.86 14.77
CA ILE A 196 8.70 -13.65 13.99
C ILE A 196 9.53 -12.51 14.61
N PRO A 197 10.73 -12.25 14.09
CA PRO A 197 11.59 -11.22 14.68
C PRO A 197 11.10 -9.82 14.33
N SER A 198 11.53 -8.82 15.11
CA SER A 198 11.26 -7.41 14.82
C SER A 198 11.72 -7.05 13.39
N ASN A 199 10.98 -6.16 12.75
CA ASN A 199 11.17 -5.71 11.37
C ASN A 199 11.05 -6.83 10.31
N TYR A 200 10.38 -7.92 10.63
CA TYR A 200 10.09 -8.99 9.67
C TYR A 200 8.71 -8.84 9.02
N LEU A 201 7.67 -8.65 9.83
CA LEU A 201 6.29 -8.55 9.36
C LEU A 201 5.72 -7.16 9.60
N PHE A 202 5.41 -6.47 8.52
CA PHE A 202 4.78 -5.16 8.55
C PHE A 202 3.33 -5.26 8.08
N GLY A 203 2.43 -4.66 8.86
CA GLY A 203 1.05 -4.41 8.46
C GLY A 203 0.89 -2.99 7.94
N MET A 204 0.24 -2.83 6.78
CA MET A 204 -0.10 -1.54 6.22
C MET A 204 -1.52 -1.16 6.58
N PHE A 205 -1.65 -0.20 7.48
CA PHE A 205 -2.93 0.28 8.00
C PHE A 205 -3.53 1.37 7.11
N GLN A 206 -4.82 1.25 6.83
CA GLN A 206 -5.56 2.16 5.94
C GLN A 206 -6.78 2.80 6.65
N PRO A 207 -6.63 3.33 7.87
CA PRO A 207 -7.75 4.01 8.54
C PRO A 207 -8.14 5.26 7.77
N VAL A 208 -9.34 5.76 8.02
CA VAL A 208 -9.76 7.07 7.51
C VAL A 208 -8.82 8.16 8.04
N GLN A 209 -8.33 9.00 7.14
CA GLN A 209 -7.35 10.07 7.45
C GLN A 209 -7.93 11.46 7.13
N PRO A 210 -8.79 12.04 7.97
CA PRO A 210 -9.44 13.31 7.67
C PRO A 210 -8.48 14.48 7.53
N CYS A 211 -7.42 14.54 8.33
CA CYS A 211 -6.48 15.65 8.33
C CYS A 211 -5.13 15.36 7.67
N GLY A 212 -4.67 14.11 7.65
CA GLY A 212 -3.36 13.71 7.13
C GLY A 212 -2.13 14.25 7.90
N ALA A 213 -2.33 15.04 8.97
CA ALA A 213 -1.30 15.84 9.65
C ALA A 213 -1.11 15.50 11.13
N GLY A 214 -1.71 14.42 11.62
CA GLY A 214 -1.62 14.04 13.02
C GLY A 214 -2.50 14.83 13.99
N ALA A 215 -3.30 15.79 13.50
CA ALA A 215 -4.04 16.71 14.38
C ALA A 215 -5.36 16.13 14.91
N CYS A 216 -6.06 15.30 14.13
CA CYS A 216 -7.40 14.81 14.49
C CYS A 216 -7.40 13.48 15.25
N HIS A 217 -6.28 12.77 15.26
CA HIS A 217 -6.09 11.45 15.89
C HIS A 217 -7.03 10.33 15.38
N ALA A 218 -7.80 10.55 14.30
CA ALA A 218 -8.73 9.56 13.77
C ALA A 218 -8.02 8.31 13.20
N CYS A 219 -6.76 8.44 12.79
CA CYS A 219 -5.96 7.35 12.23
C CYS A 219 -5.02 6.68 13.25
N MET A 220 -5.41 6.67 14.52
CA MET A 220 -4.60 6.14 15.62
C MET A 220 -4.52 4.60 15.58
N VAL A 221 -3.32 4.07 15.65
CA VAL A 221 -3.01 2.65 15.80
C VAL A 221 -2.49 2.40 17.21
N ARG A 222 -3.03 1.38 17.89
CA ARG A 222 -2.59 0.99 19.22
C ARG A 222 -1.34 0.11 19.13
N LEU A 223 -0.29 0.54 19.81
CA LEU A 223 0.94 -0.23 19.93
C LEU A 223 1.00 -0.94 21.30
N THR A 224 1.90 -1.89 21.44
CA THR A 224 2.22 -2.53 22.72
C THR A 224 2.71 -1.52 23.76
N GLN A 225 3.38 -0.46 23.28
CA GLN A 225 3.77 0.67 24.10
C GLN A 225 3.26 1.98 23.46
N GLY A 226 2.13 2.48 23.97
CA GLY A 226 1.53 3.73 23.49
C GLY A 226 0.69 3.63 22.25
N THR A 227 0.70 4.68 21.46
CA THR A 227 -0.07 4.83 20.21
C THR A 227 0.75 5.52 19.15
N ALA A 228 0.42 5.28 17.89
CA ALA A 228 1.00 5.94 16.73
C ALA A 228 -0.11 6.39 15.77
N LEU A 229 0.19 7.32 14.89
CA LEU A 229 -0.76 7.83 13.91
C LEU A 229 -0.37 7.35 12.50
N SER A 230 -1.27 6.67 11.80
CA SER A 230 -1.00 6.15 10.47
C SER A 230 -0.57 7.25 9.48
N CYS A 231 -1.07 8.46 9.62
CA CYS A 231 -0.76 9.58 8.73
C CYS A 231 0.59 10.27 8.98
N THR A 232 1.25 10.04 10.13
CA THR A 232 2.55 10.65 10.47
C THR A 232 3.63 9.62 10.75
N ASP A 233 3.29 8.53 11.44
CA ASP A 233 4.25 7.51 11.90
C ASP A 233 4.20 6.25 11.04
N GLY A 234 3.04 6.00 10.37
CA GLY A 234 2.78 4.90 9.46
C GLY A 234 2.87 5.31 7.98
N PRO A 235 2.19 4.61 7.11
CA PRO A 235 1.08 3.66 7.36
C PRO A 235 1.50 2.24 7.73
N THR A 236 2.78 1.90 7.58
CA THR A 236 3.28 0.56 7.88
C THR A 236 3.84 0.49 9.29
N PHE A 237 3.38 -0.51 10.05
CA PHE A 237 3.85 -0.79 11.41
C PHE A 237 4.33 -2.22 11.51
N ASP A 238 5.44 -2.40 12.22
CA ASP A 238 5.92 -3.73 12.62
C ASP A 238 4.88 -4.39 13.52
N LEU A 239 4.31 -5.51 13.09
CA LEU A 239 3.25 -6.19 13.83
C LEU A 239 3.71 -6.76 15.17
N THR A 240 5.03 -6.90 15.41
CA THR A 240 5.55 -7.21 16.75
C THR A 240 5.29 -6.08 17.76
N GLN A 241 5.05 -4.87 17.28
CA GLN A 241 4.81 -3.68 18.10
C GLN A 241 3.33 -3.28 18.17
N VAL A 242 2.49 -3.85 17.31
CA VAL A 242 1.06 -3.55 17.27
C VAL A 242 0.33 -4.42 18.29
N LYS A 243 -0.68 -3.85 18.94
CA LYS A 243 -1.59 -4.60 19.81
C LYS A 243 -2.66 -5.27 18.93
N LEU A 244 -2.36 -6.49 18.48
CA LEU A 244 -3.25 -7.36 17.71
C LEU A 244 -4.29 -8.03 18.61
#